data_76c99a7624ebb7582c461189b4119aa3
#
_entry.id   76c99a7624ebb7582c461189b4119aa3
#
_cell.length_a   1.000
_cell.length_b   1.000
_cell.length_c   1.000
_cell.angle_alpha   90.00
_cell.angle_beta   90.00
_cell.angle_gamma   90.00
#
_symmetry.space_group_name_H-M   'P 1'
#
loop_
_entity.id
_entity.type
_entity.pdbx_description
1 polymer ?
#
loop_
_entity_poly.entity_id
_entity_poly.type
_entity_poly.pdbx_seq_one_letter_code
_entity_poly.pdbx_strand_id
1 'polypeptide(L)'
;MRAAMMMREVSMTDVEAIVQGYYGDRPVLQRIEDALRAAGVDPETPSHRDLWPFDQLHSRGIVATREHAERARIRAGMYVLEIGCGLGGASRYLAAECGCRVAAIDLTPAFVEVARILTARCGLADRIEFRQANALALPFRDGTFDHVWSYAVTMNIADKEGLGREVARVLKPGGRFSCNEIAQGPGGAQCFRCPGRPTGRLVSL
;
A
#
# COMPACT_ATOMS: atom_id res chain seq x y z
N MET A 1 -38.56 -16.78 11.94
CA MET A 1 -38.26 -15.71 10.99
C MET A 1 -36.80 -15.25 11.21
N ARG A 2 -35.88 -15.73 10.37
CA ARG A 2 -34.47 -15.32 10.41
C ARG A 2 -34.34 -14.08 9.53
N ALA A 3 -33.99 -12.95 10.10
CA ALA A 3 -33.65 -11.75 9.35
C ALA A 3 -32.30 -11.99 8.66
N ALA A 4 -32.34 -12.15 7.33
CA ALA A 4 -31.16 -12.09 6.49
C ALA A 4 -30.65 -10.65 6.50
N MET A 5 -29.57 -10.40 7.22
CA MET A 5 -28.84 -9.14 7.18
C MET A 5 -28.14 -9.08 5.81
N MET A 6 -28.76 -8.38 4.86
CA MET A 6 -28.16 -8.06 3.57
C MET A 6 -26.89 -7.26 3.84
N MET A 7 -25.74 -7.87 3.62
CA MET A 7 -24.48 -7.17 3.50
C MET A 7 -24.58 -6.29 2.24
N ARG A 8 -24.76 -4.99 2.43
CA ARG A 8 -24.66 -4.01 1.35
C ARG A 8 -23.23 -4.08 0.78
N GLU A 9 -23.12 -4.35 -0.50
CA GLU A 9 -21.85 -4.13 -1.20
C GLU A 9 -21.45 -2.67 -1.01
N VAL A 10 -20.26 -2.45 -0.44
CA VAL A 10 -19.70 -1.11 -0.24
C VAL A 10 -19.33 -0.59 -1.63
N SER A 11 -20.01 0.45 -2.09
CA SER A 11 -19.72 1.05 -3.39
C SER A 11 -18.36 1.76 -3.39
N MET A 12 -17.78 2.00 -4.58
CA MET A 12 -16.55 2.81 -4.72
C MET A 12 -16.71 4.19 -4.07
N THR A 13 -17.88 4.80 -4.17
CA THR A 13 -18.23 6.09 -3.54
C THR A 13 -18.20 6.01 -2.00
N ASP A 14 -18.61 4.87 -1.43
CA ASP A 14 -18.54 4.67 0.03
C ASP A 14 -17.09 4.54 0.52
N VAL A 15 -16.21 3.91 -0.27
CA VAL A 15 -14.77 3.82 0.03
C VAL A 15 -14.11 5.19 -0.03
N GLU A 16 -14.42 5.99 -1.03
CA GLU A 16 -13.93 7.38 -1.14
C GLU A 16 -14.40 8.24 0.02
N ALA A 17 -15.68 8.14 0.42
CA ALA A 17 -16.23 8.86 1.57
C ALA A 17 -15.58 8.44 2.89
N ILE A 18 -15.29 7.14 3.08
CA ILE A 18 -14.57 6.62 4.26
C ILE A 18 -13.14 7.17 4.30
N VAL A 19 -12.45 7.19 3.15
CA VAL A 19 -11.10 7.72 3.03
C VAL A 19 -11.08 9.22 3.30
N GLN A 20 -12.01 9.99 2.73
CA GLN A 20 -12.14 11.42 2.99
C GLN A 20 -12.45 11.70 4.47
N GLY A 21 -13.34 10.95 5.09
CA GLY A 21 -13.64 11.05 6.52
C GLY A 21 -12.45 10.73 7.43
N TYR A 22 -11.54 9.85 7.00
CA TYR A 22 -10.35 9.48 7.76
C TYR A 22 -9.25 10.56 7.70
N TYR A 23 -9.15 11.30 6.59
CA TYR A 23 -8.11 12.31 6.39
C TYR A 23 -8.58 13.75 6.64
N GLY A 24 -9.85 13.98 6.99
CA GLY A 24 -10.43 15.30 7.29
C GLY A 24 -10.68 16.15 6.04
N ASP A 25 -11.13 17.39 6.25
CA ASP A 25 -11.64 18.30 5.19
C ASP A 25 -10.55 18.85 4.23
N ARG A 26 -9.28 18.60 4.48
CA ARG A 26 -8.18 19.06 3.63
C ARG A 26 -7.63 17.95 2.76
N PRO A 27 -7.27 18.24 1.49
CA PRO A 27 -6.58 17.28 0.62
C PRO A 27 -5.30 16.73 1.29
N VAL A 28 -5.09 15.43 1.18
CA VAL A 28 -3.96 14.73 1.81
C VAL A 28 -2.61 15.37 1.44
N LEU A 29 -2.44 15.75 0.17
CA LEU A 29 -1.23 16.42 -0.31
C LEU A 29 -0.95 17.70 0.47
N GLN A 30 -1.94 18.57 0.63
CA GLN A 30 -1.77 19.84 1.33
C GLN A 30 -1.37 19.65 2.80
N ARG A 31 -1.91 18.63 3.47
CA ARG A 31 -1.52 18.30 4.85
C ARG A 31 -0.06 17.86 4.95
N ILE A 32 0.42 17.08 3.97
CA ILE A 32 1.83 16.68 3.89
C ILE A 32 2.72 17.90 3.64
N GLU A 33 2.33 18.75 2.70
CA GLU A 33 3.06 19.99 2.40
C GLU A 33 3.17 20.91 3.61
N ASP A 34 2.06 21.12 4.34
CA ASP A 34 2.06 21.94 5.55
C ASP A 34 2.98 21.36 6.64
N ALA A 35 2.96 20.02 6.79
CA ALA A 35 3.84 19.34 7.74
C ALA A 35 5.32 19.41 7.35
N LEU A 36 5.64 19.30 6.05
CA LEU A 36 7.01 19.48 5.55
C LEU A 36 7.51 20.91 5.80
N ARG A 37 6.67 21.93 5.49
CA ARG A 37 7.02 23.34 5.79
C ARG A 37 7.27 23.57 7.28
N ALA A 38 6.42 22.98 8.13
CA ALA A 38 6.59 23.09 9.58
C ALA A 38 7.90 22.40 10.07
N ALA A 39 8.37 21.39 9.37
CA ALA A 39 9.64 20.71 9.61
C ALA A 39 10.85 21.42 8.95
N GLY A 40 10.65 22.55 8.27
CA GLY A 40 11.71 23.29 7.57
C GLY A 40 12.15 22.66 6.25
N VAL A 41 11.33 21.77 5.67
CA VAL A 41 11.59 21.10 4.41
C VAL A 41 10.77 21.77 3.31
N ASP A 42 11.39 22.02 2.14
CA ASP A 42 10.68 22.50 0.96
C ASP A 42 9.79 21.39 0.40
N PRO A 43 8.45 21.57 0.35
CA PRO A 43 7.54 20.54 -0.13
C PRO A 43 7.65 20.27 -1.63
N GLU A 44 8.30 21.16 -2.40
CA GLU A 44 8.51 20.94 -3.84
C GLU A 44 9.72 20.04 -4.15
N THR A 45 10.66 19.94 -3.21
CA THR A 45 11.90 19.16 -3.38
C THR A 45 12.26 18.32 -2.14
N PRO A 46 11.31 17.60 -1.53
CA PRO A 46 11.60 16.75 -0.38
C PRO A 46 12.45 15.55 -0.81
N SER A 47 13.32 15.09 0.07
CA SER A 47 13.86 13.74 -0.10
C SER A 47 12.78 12.70 0.22
N HIS A 48 12.92 11.47 -0.32
CA HIS A 48 12.00 10.38 0.03
C HIS A 48 12.01 10.07 1.54
N ARG A 49 13.08 10.43 2.26
CA ARG A 49 13.20 10.22 3.72
C ARG A 49 12.39 11.22 4.52
N ASP A 50 12.24 12.43 4.03
CA ASP A 50 11.42 13.47 4.67
C ASP A 50 9.92 13.08 4.64
N LEU A 51 9.52 12.20 3.72
CA LEU A 51 8.15 11.72 3.59
C LEU A 51 7.82 10.54 4.51
N TRP A 52 8.81 9.82 5.06
CA TRP A 52 8.57 8.62 5.87
C TRP A 52 7.59 8.78 7.03
N PRO A 53 7.51 9.94 7.74
CA PRO A 53 6.52 10.13 8.79
C PRO A 53 5.07 10.21 8.29
N PHE A 54 4.87 10.46 6.99
CA PHE A 54 3.56 10.80 6.43
C PHE A 54 3.03 9.76 5.43
N ASP A 55 3.90 8.99 4.80
CA ASP A 55 3.58 8.15 3.65
C ASP A 55 3.54 6.64 3.94
N GLN A 56 3.92 6.23 5.16
CA GLN A 56 3.84 4.84 5.60
C GLN A 56 2.49 4.61 6.31
N LEU A 57 1.43 4.34 5.54
CA LEU A 57 0.04 4.24 6.04
C LEU A 57 -0.25 2.94 6.81
N HIS A 58 0.73 2.41 7.50
CA HIS A 58 0.62 1.16 8.28
C HIS A 58 1.35 1.28 9.62
N SER A 59 1.12 0.31 10.51
CA SER A 59 1.75 0.28 11.83
C SER A 59 3.27 0.16 11.73
N ARG A 60 4.01 0.82 12.64
CA ARG A 60 5.47 0.84 12.76
C ARG A 60 6.19 1.58 11.62
N GLY A 61 5.47 2.18 10.67
CA GLY A 61 6.02 3.05 9.64
C GLY A 61 7.22 2.44 8.90
N ILE A 62 8.22 3.26 8.60
CA ILE A 62 9.41 2.85 7.82
C ILE A 62 10.18 1.66 8.41
N VAL A 63 10.13 1.46 9.73
CA VAL A 63 10.81 0.31 10.37
C VAL A 63 10.23 -1.00 9.86
N ALA A 64 8.90 -1.08 9.77
CA ALA A 64 8.23 -2.28 9.27
C ALA A 64 8.46 -2.50 7.77
N THR A 65 8.53 -1.43 6.97
CA THR A 65 8.87 -1.51 5.54
C THR A 65 10.29 -2.08 5.34
N ARG A 66 11.26 -1.62 6.13
CA ARG A 66 12.64 -2.15 6.10
C ARG A 66 12.70 -3.63 6.44
N GLU A 67 12.11 -4.02 7.57
CA GLU A 67 12.06 -5.43 7.99
C GLU A 67 11.38 -6.31 6.95
N HIS A 68 10.30 -5.83 6.33
CA HIS A 68 9.62 -6.56 5.28
C HIS A 68 10.52 -6.74 4.05
N ALA A 69 11.22 -5.69 3.60
CA ALA A 69 12.14 -5.76 2.46
C ALA A 69 13.30 -6.75 2.72
N GLU A 70 13.86 -6.75 3.92
CA GLU A 70 14.90 -7.68 4.33
C GLU A 70 14.42 -9.14 4.31
N ARG A 71 13.26 -9.42 4.94
CA ARG A 71 12.63 -10.75 4.97
C ARG A 71 12.24 -11.25 3.60
N ALA A 72 11.70 -10.36 2.76
CA ALA A 72 11.34 -10.63 1.38
C ALA A 72 12.58 -10.84 0.48
N ARG A 73 13.78 -10.52 0.99
CA ARG A 73 15.04 -10.57 0.26
C ARG A 73 15.02 -9.74 -1.02
N ILE A 74 14.47 -8.54 -0.92
CA ILE A 74 14.48 -7.57 -2.01
C ILE A 74 15.92 -7.19 -2.35
N ARG A 75 16.24 -7.08 -3.66
CA ARG A 75 17.58 -6.79 -4.16
C ARG A 75 17.53 -5.77 -5.28
N ALA A 76 18.62 -5.05 -5.45
CA ALA A 76 18.80 -4.12 -6.54
C ALA A 76 18.58 -4.79 -7.91
N GLY A 77 17.98 -4.04 -8.81
CA GLY A 77 17.65 -4.50 -10.16
C GLY A 77 16.36 -5.31 -10.30
N MET A 78 15.71 -5.72 -9.19
CA MET A 78 14.41 -6.37 -9.26
C MET A 78 13.35 -5.43 -9.80
N TYR A 79 12.40 -5.99 -10.55
CA TYR A 79 11.15 -5.32 -10.92
C TYR A 79 10.05 -5.80 -9.98
N VAL A 80 9.59 -4.90 -9.11
CA VAL A 80 8.65 -5.20 -8.03
C VAL A 80 7.27 -4.63 -8.37
N LEU A 81 6.21 -5.43 -8.18
CA LEU A 81 4.83 -4.92 -8.16
C LEU A 81 4.42 -4.68 -6.72
N GLU A 82 4.03 -3.46 -6.38
CA GLU A 82 3.38 -3.14 -5.11
C GLU A 82 1.86 -3.10 -5.29
N ILE A 83 1.13 -3.92 -4.53
CA ILE A 83 -0.34 -3.94 -4.47
C ILE A 83 -0.79 -3.14 -3.24
N GLY A 84 -1.58 -2.08 -3.50
CA GLY A 84 -2.07 -1.17 -2.46
C GLY A 84 -1.00 -0.19 -2.01
N CYS A 85 -0.49 0.60 -2.94
CA CYS A 85 0.64 1.49 -2.68
C CYS A 85 0.32 2.71 -1.81
N GLY A 86 -0.97 3.04 -1.61
CA GLY A 86 -1.39 4.22 -0.87
C GLY A 86 -0.69 5.47 -1.40
N LEU A 87 0.02 6.18 -0.54
CA LEU A 87 0.77 7.39 -0.90
C LEU A 87 2.17 7.10 -1.50
N GLY A 88 2.49 5.84 -1.80
CA GLY A 88 3.73 5.44 -2.45
C GLY A 88 4.96 5.37 -1.55
N GLY A 89 4.79 5.31 -0.23
CA GLY A 89 5.90 5.30 0.73
C GLY A 89 6.82 4.10 0.56
N ALA A 90 6.27 2.88 0.51
CA ALA A 90 7.07 1.67 0.30
C ALA A 90 7.65 1.62 -1.12
N SER A 91 6.91 2.06 -2.16
CA SER A 91 7.44 2.20 -3.53
C SER A 91 8.71 3.04 -3.57
N ARG A 92 8.69 4.23 -2.94
CA ARG A 92 9.87 5.12 -2.88
C ARG A 92 11.03 4.49 -2.12
N TYR A 93 10.74 3.79 -1.01
CA TYR A 93 11.76 3.04 -0.28
C TYR A 93 12.39 1.94 -1.14
N LEU A 94 11.59 1.12 -1.83
CA LEU A 94 12.07 0.05 -2.68
C LEU A 94 12.92 0.58 -3.85
N ALA A 95 12.53 1.72 -4.43
CA ALA A 95 13.28 2.32 -5.52
C ALA A 95 14.57 2.99 -5.05
N ALA A 96 14.52 3.80 -4.00
CA ALA A 96 15.65 4.62 -3.56
C ALA A 96 16.66 3.83 -2.72
N GLU A 97 16.19 3.02 -1.76
CA GLU A 97 17.06 2.32 -0.81
C GLU A 97 17.43 0.91 -1.27
N CYS A 98 16.50 0.22 -1.97
CA CYS A 98 16.76 -1.14 -2.45
C CYS A 98 17.21 -1.20 -3.92
N GLY A 99 17.15 -0.09 -4.67
CA GLY A 99 17.60 -0.04 -6.06
C GLY A 99 16.67 -0.78 -7.04
N CYS A 100 15.39 -0.89 -6.72
CA CYS A 100 14.39 -1.58 -7.54
C CYS A 100 13.78 -0.66 -8.61
N ARG A 101 13.22 -1.26 -9.67
CA ARG A 101 12.12 -0.66 -10.42
C ARG A 101 10.81 -1.10 -9.81
N VAL A 102 9.82 -0.20 -9.76
CA VAL A 102 8.55 -0.48 -9.11
C VAL A 102 7.40 -0.15 -10.04
N ALA A 103 6.46 -1.07 -10.19
CA ALA A 103 5.10 -0.78 -10.61
C ALA A 103 4.22 -0.83 -9.36
N ALA A 104 3.39 0.16 -9.17
CA ALA A 104 2.59 0.29 -7.96
C ALA A 104 1.13 0.55 -8.32
N ILE A 105 0.23 -0.18 -7.67
CA ILE A 105 -1.20 -0.01 -7.90
C ILE A 105 -1.93 0.32 -6.60
N ASP A 106 -2.96 1.13 -6.73
CA ASP A 106 -3.98 1.33 -5.69
C ASP A 106 -5.36 1.43 -6.33
N LEU A 107 -6.39 1.07 -5.59
CA LEU A 107 -7.77 1.17 -6.03
C LEU A 107 -8.27 2.64 -5.99
N THR A 108 -7.67 3.45 -5.11
CA THR A 108 -8.06 4.83 -4.81
C THR A 108 -7.33 5.81 -5.72
N PRO A 109 -8.02 6.47 -6.69
CA PRO A 109 -7.35 7.36 -7.64
C PRO A 109 -6.67 8.56 -6.96
N ALA A 110 -7.26 9.09 -5.89
CA ALA A 110 -6.68 10.21 -5.15
C ALA A 110 -5.32 9.85 -4.51
N PHE A 111 -5.15 8.61 -4.03
CA PHE A 111 -3.86 8.15 -3.50
C PHE A 111 -2.82 8.02 -4.60
N VAL A 112 -3.20 7.44 -5.75
CA VAL A 112 -2.33 7.29 -6.92
C VAL A 112 -1.82 8.65 -7.38
N GLU A 113 -2.66 9.67 -7.41
CA GLU A 113 -2.28 11.02 -7.82
C GLU A 113 -1.29 11.64 -6.82
N VAL A 114 -1.57 11.59 -5.53
CA VAL A 114 -0.64 12.07 -4.50
C VAL A 114 0.69 11.31 -4.55
N ALA A 115 0.66 9.99 -4.73
CA ALA A 115 1.87 9.18 -4.85
C ALA A 115 2.74 9.61 -6.04
N ARG A 116 2.12 9.91 -7.19
CA ARG A 116 2.84 10.42 -8.38
C ARG A 116 3.50 11.76 -8.10
N ILE A 117 2.75 12.73 -7.53
CA ILE A 117 3.26 14.06 -7.22
C ILE A 117 4.45 13.97 -6.27
N LEU A 118 4.29 13.30 -5.14
CA LEU A 118 5.36 13.16 -4.15
C LEU A 118 6.58 12.43 -4.70
N THR A 119 6.38 11.44 -5.57
CA THR A 119 7.47 10.68 -6.19
C THR A 119 8.24 11.51 -7.21
N ALA A 120 7.54 12.31 -8.00
CA ALA A 120 8.18 13.24 -8.93
C ALA A 120 9.03 14.29 -8.20
N ARG A 121 8.51 14.85 -7.12
CA ARG A 121 9.23 15.80 -6.27
C ARG A 121 10.47 15.19 -5.60
N CYS A 122 10.46 13.88 -5.32
CA CYS A 122 11.63 13.13 -4.83
C CYS A 122 12.64 12.76 -5.94
N GLY A 123 12.38 13.09 -7.21
CA GLY A 123 13.26 12.72 -8.33
C GLY A 123 13.28 11.21 -8.65
N LEU A 124 12.19 10.48 -8.35
CA LEU A 124 12.10 9.02 -8.52
C LEU A 124 11.08 8.59 -9.60
N ALA A 125 10.55 9.52 -10.37
CA ALA A 125 9.49 9.25 -11.36
C ALA A 125 9.93 8.29 -12.49
N ASP A 126 11.20 8.21 -12.79
CA ASP A 126 11.78 7.29 -13.79
C ASP A 126 11.88 5.84 -13.29
N ARG A 127 11.77 5.61 -12.00
CA ARG A 127 11.90 4.30 -11.34
C ARG A 127 10.59 3.69 -10.91
N ILE A 128 9.53 4.50 -10.75
CA ILE A 128 8.26 4.07 -10.16
C ILE A 128 7.11 4.47 -11.09
N GLU A 129 6.34 3.48 -11.50
CA GLU A 129 5.10 3.68 -12.27
C GLU A 129 3.90 3.43 -11.36
N PHE A 130 3.00 4.43 -11.21
CA PHE A 130 1.76 4.29 -10.47
C PHE A 130 0.56 4.15 -11.39
N ARG A 131 -0.35 3.20 -11.09
CA ARG A 131 -1.62 3.01 -11.81
C ARG A 131 -2.76 2.82 -10.83
N GLN A 132 -3.92 3.42 -11.16
CA GLN A 132 -5.15 2.98 -10.54
C GLN A 132 -5.53 1.62 -11.12
N ALA A 133 -5.65 0.59 -10.28
CA ALA A 133 -6.02 -0.75 -10.73
C ALA A 133 -6.59 -1.61 -9.60
N ASN A 134 -7.37 -2.62 -10.00
CA ASN A 134 -7.87 -3.65 -9.10
C ASN A 134 -6.88 -4.83 -9.05
N ALA A 135 -6.52 -5.27 -7.85
CA ALA A 135 -5.62 -6.40 -7.64
C ALA A 135 -6.20 -7.74 -8.16
N LEU A 136 -7.52 -7.82 -8.37
CA LEU A 136 -8.20 -8.98 -8.95
C LEU A 136 -8.19 -8.98 -10.50
N ALA A 137 -7.66 -7.92 -11.13
CA ALA A 137 -7.51 -7.78 -12.58
C ALA A 137 -6.28 -6.92 -12.88
N LEU A 138 -5.09 -7.47 -12.65
CA LEU A 138 -3.84 -6.74 -12.76
C LEU A 138 -3.54 -6.36 -14.22
N PRO A 139 -3.30 -5.07 -14.55
CA PRO A 139 -3.08 -4.61 -15.92
C PRO A 139 -1.65 -4.85 -16.40
N PHE A 140 -1.11 -6.02 -16.11
CA PHE A 140 0.25 -6.43 -16.45
C PHE A 140 0.26 -7.78 -17.16
N ARG A 141 1.29 -8.01 -17.98
CA ARG A 141 1.50 -9.28 -18.66
C ARG A 141 1.94 -10.36 -17.69
N ASP A 142 1.72 -11.61 -18.08
CA ASP A 142 2.22 -12.78 -17.35
C ASP A 142 3.75 -12.73 -17.23
N GLY A 143 4.27 -13.22 -16.11
CA GLY A 143 5.70 -13.36 -15.89
C GLY A 143 6.48 -12.04 -15.95
N THR A 144 5.90 -10.92 -15.51
CA THR A 144 6.51 -9.59 -15.59
C THR A 144 7.43 -9.29 -14.40
N PHE A 145 7.04 -9.69 -13.18
CA PHE A 145 7.68 -9.23 -11.95
C PHE A 145 8.57 -10.28 -11.29
N ASP A 146 9.68 -9.83 -10.73
CA ASP A 146 10.55 -10.65 -9.89
C ASP A 146 9.95 -10.85 -8.50
N HIS A 147 9.18 -9.85 -8.03
CA HIS A 147 8.54 -9.87 -6.72
C HIS A 147 7.19 -9.14 -6.76
N VAL A 148 6.22 -9.68 -6.05
CA VAL A 148 4.97 -8.96 -5.72
C VAL A 148 4.99 -8.65 -4.23
N TRP A 149 4.73 -7.40 -3.89
CA TRP A 149 4.77 -6.83 -2.54
C TRP A 149 3.38 -6.34 -2.14
N SER A 150 2.97 -6.56 -0.90
CA SER A 150 1.76 -5.97 -0.33
C SER A 150 1.92 -5.74 1.16
N TYR A 151 1.40 -4.61 1.67
CA TYR A 151 1.42 -4.30 3.09
C TYR A 151 0.06 -3.76 3.56
N ALA A 152 -0.60 -4.47 4.48
CA ALA A 152 -1.90 -4.11 5.08
C ALA A 152 -3.05 -3.89 4.06
N VAL A 153 -3.05 -4.65 2.96
CA VAL A 153 -4.02 -4.51 1.86
C VAL A 153 -4.79 -5.79 1.62
N THR A 154 -4.10 -6.93 1.53
CA THR A 154 -4.74 -8.17 1.10
C THR A 154 -5.82 -8.63 2.06
N MET A 155 -5.75 -8.25 3.34
CA MET A 155 -6.80 -8.51 4.33
C MET A 155 -8.16 -7.92 3.94
N ASN A 156 -8.19 -6.85 3.14
CA ASN A 156 -9.40 -6.16 2.68
C ASN A 156 -9.98 -6.76 1.38
N ILE A 157 -9.26 -7.67 0.72
CA ILE A 157 -9.69 -8.31 -0.52
C ILE A 157 -10.40 -9.63 -0.17
N ALA A 158 -11.70 -9.74 -0.44
CA ALA A 158 -12.48 -10.92 -0.09
C ALA A 158 -12.10 -12.16 -0.92
N ASP A 159 -11.92 -11.99 -2.25
CA ASP A 159 -11.51 -13.07 -3.16
C ASP A 159 -10.00 -13.33 -3.09
N LYS A 160 -9.60 -14.14 -2.12
CA LYS A 160 -8.19 -14.54 -1.94
C LYS A 160 -7.67 -15.42 -3.07
N GLU A 161 -8.55 -16.27 -3.64
CA GLU A 161 -8.18 -17.16 -4.74
C GLU A 161 -7.96 -16.36 -6.02
N GLY A 162 -8.83 -15.38 -6.33
CA GLY A 162 -8.67 -14.46 -7.44
C GLY A 162 -7.37 -13.66 -7.32
N LEU A 163 -7.10 -13.10 -6.14
CA LEU A 163 -5.83 -12.44 -5.87
C LEU A 163 -4.64 -13.37 -6.09
N GLY A 164 -4.69 -14.59 -5.55
CA GLY A 164 -3.63 -15.58 -5.70
C GLY A 164 -3.36 -15.94 -7.15
N ARG A 165 -4.41 -16.11 -7.98
CA ARG A 165 -4.27 -16.35 -9.42
C ARG A 165 -3.59 -15.20 -10.15
N GLU A 166 -4.01 -13.97 -9.89
CA GLU A 166 -3.42 -12.78 -10.53
C GLU A 166 -1.97 -12.56 -10.10
N VAL A 167 -1.67 -12.70 -8.81
CA VAL A 167 -0.29 -12.64 -8.29
C VAL A 167 0.59 -13.70 -8.95
N ALA A 168 0.13 -14.95 -9.01
CA ALA A 168 0.88 -16.05 -9.64
C ALA A 168 1.08 -15.79 -11.14
N ARG A 169 0.09 -15.25 -11.83
CA ARG A 169 0.15 -14.96 -13.26
C ARG A 169 1.22 -13.92 -13.61
N VAL A 170 1.28 -12.83 -12.83
CA VAL A 170 2.21 -11.73 -13.13
C VAL A 170 3.64 -11.98 -12.64
N LEU A 171 3.85 -12.96 -11.76
CA LEU A 171 5.18 -13.35 -11.29
C LEU A 171 5.94 -14.13 -12.35
N LYS A 172 7.23 -13.83 -12.50
CA LYS A 172 8.17 -14.67 -13.26
C LYS A 172 8.30 -16.06 -12.63
N PRO A 173 8.69 -17.08 -13.39
CA PRO A 173 9.11 -18.35 -12.81
C PRO A 173 10.18 -18.13 -11.72
N GLY A 174 9.92 -18.64 -10.50
CA GLY A 174 10.79 -18.41 -9.34
C GLY A 174 10.62 -17.08 -8.65
N GLY A 175 9.74 -16.20 -9.15
CA GLY A 175 9.34 -14.97 -8.49
C GLY A 175 8.63 -15.24 -7.16
N ARG A 176 8.54 -14.23 -6.30
CA ARG A 176 8.00 -14.38 -4.93
C ARG A 176 6.91 -13.37 -4.64
N PHE A 177 5.97 -13.78 -3.83
CA PHE A 177 4.99 -12.89 -3.19
C PHE A 177 5.31 -12.74 -1.70
N SER A 178 5.30 -11.52 -1.20
CA SER A 178 5.33 -11.25 0.23
C SER A 178 4.23 -10.27 0.62
N CYS A 179 3.55 -10.58 1.70
CA CYS A 179 2.59 -9.68 2.31
C CYS A 179 2.83 -9.56 3.82
N ASN A 180 2.50 -8.42 4.37
CA ASN A 180 2.45 -8.19 5.81
C ASN A 180 1.04 -7.70 6.14
N GLU A 181 0.33 -8.48 6.95
CA GLU A 181 -1.10 -8.31 7.18
C GLU A 181 -1.45 -8.43 8.66
N ILE A 182 -2.59 -7.84 9.02
CA ILE A 182 -3.22 -8.10 10.32
C ILE A 182 -4.15 -9.30 10.13
N ALA A 183 -3.87 -10.39 10.83
CA ALA A 183 -4.68 -11.59 10.78
C ALA A 183 -5.23 -11.94 12.16
N GLN A 184 -6.41 -12.58 12.20
CA GLN A 184 -6.95 -13.13 13.41
C GLN A 184 -6.20 -14.41 13.78
N GLY A 185 -5.56 -14.41 14.95
CA GLY A 185 -4.90 -15.60 15.48
C GLY A 185 -5.88 -16.60 16.09
N PRO A 186 -5.44 -17.82 16.45
CA PRO A 186 -6.29 -18.88 16.99
C PRO A 186 -6.89 -18.60 18.38
N GLY A 187 -6.54 -17.50 19.02
CA GLY A 187 -6.92 -17.17 20.40
C GLY A 187 -8.24 -16.37 20.57
N GLY A 188 -9.14 -16.34 19.60
CA GLY A 188 -10.40 -15.61 19.67
C GLY A 188 -10.27 -14.10 19.43
N ALA A 189 -11.41 -13.38 19.49
CA ALA A 189 -11.47 -11.95 19.19
C ALA A 189 -10.59 -11.15 20.15
N GLN A 190 -9.59 -10.46 19.65
CA GLN A 190 -8.73 -9.56 20.43
C GLN A 190 -8.89 -8.10 20.03
N CYS A 191 -8.84 -7.27 21.06
CA CYS A 191 -9.08 -5.85 20.96
C CYS A 191 -7.88 -5.06 20.43
N PHE A 192 -7.97 -4.57 19.21
CA PHE A 192 -7.50 -3.22 18.92
C PHE A 192 -8.72 -2.30 18.97
N ARG A 193 -8.77 -1.37 19.92
CA ARG A 193 -9.74 -0.28 19.90
C ARG A 193 -9.32 0.71 18.82
N CYS A 194 -9.73 0.45 17.59
CA CYS A 194 -10.04 1.53 16.68
C CYS A 194 -11.47 1.96 17.01
N PRO A 195 -11.77 3.24 17.21
CA PRO A 195 -13.14 3.69 17.39
C PRO A 195 -13.97 3.20 16.20
N GLY A 196 -14.87 2.21 16.43
CA GLY A 196 -15.88 1.78 15.47
C GLY A 196 -15.70 0.42 14.78
N ARG A 197 -14.68 -0.44 15.08
CA ARG A 197 -14.58 -1.80 14.51
C ARG A 197 -14.14 -2.87 15.52
N PRO A 198 -14.61 -4.11 15.37
CA PRO A 198 -14.18 -5.23 16.21
C PRO A 198 -12.77 -5.71 15.81
N THR A 199 -12.12 -6.18 16.70
CA THR A 199 -10.77 -6.51 17.13
C THR A 199 -10.06 -7.64 16.38
N GLY A 200 -8.78 -7.43 16.00
CA GLY A 200 -7.90 -8.41 15.40
C GLY A 200 -6.46 -8.38 15.97
N ARG A 201 -5.76 -9.48 15.90
CA ARG A 201 -4.40 -9.68 16.42
C ARG A 201 -3.35 -9.53 15.30
N LEU A 202 -2.25 -8.85 15.60
CA LEU A 202 -1.06 -8.86 14.75
C LEU A 202 -0.40 -10.26 14.79
N VAL A 203 -0.32 -10.89 13.64
CA VAL A 203 0.54 -12.07 13.43
C VAL A 203 1.52 -11.71 12.31
N SER A 204 2.81 -11.66 12.63
CA SER A 204 3.85 -11.67 11.61
C SER A 204 4.05 -13.11 11.15
N LEU A 205 3.76 -13.37 9.90
CA LEU A 205 4.16 -14.60 9.21
C LEU A 205 5.59 -14.52 8.75
#